data_54a2ae1a35ccc159cace577fbbfe49da
#
_entry.id   54a2ae1a35ccc159cace577fbbfe49da
#
_cell.length_a   1.000
_cell.length_b   1.000
_cell.length_c   1.000
_cell.angle_alpha   90.00
_cell.angle_beta   90.00
_cell.angle_gamma   90.00
#
_symmetry.space_group_name_H-M   'P 1'
#
loop_
_entity.id
_entity.type
_entity.pdbx_description
1 polymer ?
#
loop_
_entity_poly.entity_id
_entity_poly.type
_entity_poly.pdbx_seq_one_letter_code
_entity_poly.pdbx_strand_id
1 'polypeptide(L)'
;QSGTVDGIDNPGPDDFEIIKNDGNLALYDRPAINIFFIGMTNTFKPFDDVKVRQAIAMGIDRQRIVDNFYPEGSQVATHFTPCEIPNGCTGEPWYEFNPEQAKKLLAEAGYPDGFETKLGYRDVVRSYLPQVSQVAQDIQDQLLKNLNIKATIDVVESGAFLDVTASGKYDGLYLLGWNADYPHITN
;
A
#
# COMPACT_ATOMS: atom_id res chain seq x y z
N GLN A 1 0.02 -30.22 -3.56
CA GLN A 1 0.36 -31.46 -2.82
C GLN A 1 -0.45 -32.68 -3.30
N SER A 2 -1.55 -32.49 -4.00
CA SER A 2 -2.35 -33.60 -4.56
C SER A 2 -1.73 -34.27 -5.79
N GLY A 3 -0.68 -33.68 -6.39
CA GLY A 3 -0.08 -34.16 -7.63
C GLY A 3 -0.92 -33.94 -8.89
N THR A 4 -1.94 -33.08 -8.81
CA THR A 4 -2.81 -32.77 -9.94
C THR A 4 -2.27 -31.68 -10.85
N VAL A 5 -1.29 -30.92 -10.38
CA VAL A 5 -0.59 -29.85 -11.12
C VAL A 5 0.89 -29.87 -10.78
N ASP A 6 1.74 -29.44 -11.72
CA ASP A 6 3.20 -29.40 -11.56
C ASP A 6 3.68 -28.08 -10.92
N GLY A 7 2.84 -27.07 -10.83
CA GLY A 7 3.16 -25.80 -10.23
C GLY A 7 1.93 -24.93 -9.96
N ILE A 8 2.07 -23.99 -9.06
CA ILE A 8 1.07 -22.95 -8.76
C ILE A 8 1.73 -21.58 -8.81
N ASP A 9 0.97 -20.58 -9.16
CA ASP A 9 1.41 -19.18 -9.13
C ASP A 9 0.86 -18.50 -7.88
N ASN A 10 1.68 -17.65 -7.24
CA ASN A 10 1.33 -16.85 -6.06
C ASN A 10 0.72 -17.71 -4.91
N PRO A 11 1.48 -18.68 -4.33
CA PRO A 11 1.03 -19.36 -3.13
C PRO A 11 0.74 -18.36 -2.01
N GLY A 12 -0.18 -18.72 -1.11
CA GLY A 12 -0.47 -17.87 0.05
C GLY A 12 0.73 -17.75 1.00
N PRO A 13 0.85 -16.67 1.78
CA PRO A 13 1.94 -16.51 2.74
C PRO A 13 2.10 -17.70 3.70
N ASP A 14 1.00 -18.31 4.14
CA ASP A 14 0.98 -19.46 5.03
C ASP A 14 1.54 -20.74 4.38
N ASP A 15 1.56 -20.79 3.03
CA ASP A 15 2.08 -21.93 2.29
C ASP A 15 3.61 -21.91 2.14
N PHE A 16 4.26 -20.76 2.33
CA PHE A 16 5.70 -20.62 2.10
C PHE A 16 6.54 -21.54 2.97
N GLU A 17 6.25 -21.60 4.27
CA GLU A 17 6.95 -22.50 5.18
C GLU A 17 6.71 -23.99 4.84
N ILE A 18 5.50 -24.32 4.41
CA ILE A 18 5.16 -25.69 3.98
C ILE A 18 5.97 -26.06 2.74
N ILE A 19 6.06 -25.15 1.75
CA ILE A 19 6.80 -25.38 0.51
C ILE A 19 8.30 -25.50 0.79
N LYS A 20 8.86 -24.58 1.60
CA LYS A 20 10.30 -24.59 1.96
C LYS A 20 10.72 -25.85 2.69
N ASN A 21 9.83 -26.45 3.49
CA ASN A 21 10.11 -27.66 4.28
C ASN A 21 9.80 -28.97 3.55
N ASP A 22 9.17 -28.95 2.37
CA ASP A 22 8.89 -30.13 1.57
C ASP A 22 9.98 -30.32 0.51
N GLY A 23 10.81 -31.36 0.66
CA GLY A 23 11.92 -31.65 -0.25
C GLY A 23 11.53 -32.01 -1.70
N ASN A 24 10.23 -32.19 -1.98
CA ASN A 24 9.70 -32.44 -3.33
C ASN A 24 9.17 -31.15 -4.01
N LEU A 25 9.17 -30.02 -3.30
CA LEU A 25 8.69 -28.74 -3.79
C LEU A 25 9.84 -27.73 -3.90
N ALA A 26 9.70 -26.76 -4.79
CA ALA A 26 10.63 -25.65 -4.91
C ALA A 26 9.85 -24.34 -5.00
N LEU A 27 10.31 -23.34 -4.23
CA LEU A 27 9.82 -21.97 -4.30
C LEU A 27 10.76 -21.17 -5.19
N TYR A 28 10.21 -20.51 -6.20
CA TYR A 28 10.96 -19.64 -7.11
C TYR A 28 10.46 -18.22 -6.97
N ASP A 29 11.34 -17.32 -6.54
CA ASP A 29 11.06 -15.90 -6.48
C ASP A 29 11.06 -15.28 -7.88
N ARG A 30 10.16 -14.35 -8.10
CA ARG A 30 10.11 -13.52 -9.30
C ARG A 30 10.30 -12.06 -8.94
N PRO A 31 10.98 -11.27 -9.81
CA PRO A 31 11.06 -9.82 -9.61
C PRO A 31 9.66 -9.22 -9.42
N ALA A 32 9.50 -8.39 -8.39
CA ALA A 32 8.23 -7.75 -8.12
C ALA A 32 7.96 -6.61 -9.11
N ILE A 33 6.93 -6.76 -9.93
CA ILE A 33 6.40 -5.72 -10.81
C ILE A 33 5.03 -5.22 -10.32
N ASN A 34 4.81 -5.31 -9.02
CA ASN A 34 3.61 -4.82 -8.35
C ASN A 34 3.95 -3.73 -7.35
N ILE A 35 2.96 -2.94 -7.01
CA ILE A 35 3.07 -1.88 -6.01
C ILE A 35 1.77 -1.77 -5.24
N PHE A 36 1.88 -1.61 -3.91
CA PHE A 36 0.82 -1.15 -3.04
C PHE A 36 0.98 0.35 -2.76
N PHE A 37 -0.13 1.08 -2.73
CA PHE A 37 -0.14 2.50 -2.41
C PHE A 37 -1.40 2.92 -1.64
N ILE A 38 -1.28 4.02 -0.93
CA ILE A 38 -2.41 4.74 -0.34
C ILE A 38 -2.84 5.81 -1.34
N GLY A 39 -4.05 5.67 -1.87
CA GLY A 39 -4.63 6.65 -2.78
C GLY A 39 -5.31 7.79 -2.01
N MET A 40 -5.24 8.98 -2.59
CA MET A 40 -5.87 10.20 -2.10
C MET A 40 -6.52 10.92 -3.26
N THR A 41 -7.85 11.10 -3.20
CA THR A 41 -8.54 11.85 -4.24
C THR A 41 -8.34 13.35 -4.02
N ASN A 42 -7.46 13.95 -4.81
CA ASN A 42 -6.98 15.33 -4.63
C ASN A 42 -7.99 16.43 -5.01
N THR A 43 -9.23 16.07 -5.34
CA THR A 43 -10.35 17.00 -5.50
C THR A 43 -11.15 17.20 -4.21
N PHE A 44 -10.91 16.38 -3.17
CA PHE A 44 -11.54 16.50 -1.86
C PHE A 44 -10.59 17.10 -0.83
N LYS A 45 -11.15 17.93 0.06
CA LYS A 45 -10.42 18.40 1.22
C LYS A 45 -10.27 17.27 2.25
N PRO A 46 -9.12 17.21 2.95
CA PRO A 46 -7.97 18.12 2.87
C PRO A 46 -6.92 17.67 1.84
N PHE A 47 -7.21 16.64 1.00
CA PHE A 47 -6.24 16.03 0.08
C PHE A 47 -5.96 16.89 -1.16
N ASP A 48 -6.69 17.99 -1.38
CA ASP A 48 -6.38 19.00 -2.39
C ASP A 48 -5.07 19.76 -2.08
N ASP A 49 -4.69 19.88 -0.80
CA ASP A 49 -3.41 20.44 -0.40
C ASP A 49 -2.27 19.42 -0.52
N VAL A 50 -1.22 19.79 -1.27
CA VAL A 50 -0.03 18.95 -1.43
C VAL A 50 0.71 18.69 -0.11
N LYS A 51 0.71 19.66 0.83
CA LYS A 51 1.37 19.51 2.13
C LYS A 51 0.70 18.43 2.98
N VAL A 52 -0.63 18.29 2.89
CA VAL A 52 -1.36 17.21 3.57
C VAL A 52 -0.94 15.85 3.00
N ARG A 53 -0.86 15.72 1.68
CA ARG A 53 -0.43 14.47 1.05
C ARG A 53 1.01 14.10 1.38
N GLN A 54 1.91 15.09 1.40
CA GLN A 54 3.31 14.91 1.84
C GLN A 54 3.41 14.51 3.31
N ALA A 55 2.62 15.14 4.18
CA ALA A 55 2.58 14.81 5.60
C ALA A 55 2.13 13.36 5.83
N ILE A 56 1.10 12.89 5.13
CA ILE A 56 0.66 11.50 5.20
C ILE A 56 1.77 10.55 4.75
N ALA A 57 2.45 10.86 3.63
CA ALA A 57 3.55 10.04 3.12
C ALA A 57 4.73 9.94 4.10
N MET A 58 5.05 11.04 4.81
CA MET A 58 6.11 11.08 5.83
C MET A 58 5.67 10.53 7.19
N GLY A 59 4.37 10.50 7.47
CA GLY A 59 3.82 10.06 8.75
C GLY A 59 3.64 8.55 8.88
N ILE A 60 3.78 7.80 7.80
CA ILE A 60 3.62 6.34 7.75
C ILE A 60 4.98 5.67 7.62
N ASP A 61 5.33 4.85 8.60
CA ASP A 61 6.50 3.97 8.58
C ASP A 61 6.23 2.77 7.67
N ARG A 62 6.64 2.91 6.41
CA ARG A 62 6.45 1.89 5.37
C ARG A 62 7.33 0.67 5.60
N GLN A 63 8.53 0.85 6.19
CA GLN A 63 9.42 -0.27 6.52
C GLN A 63 8.76 -1.18 7.55
N ARG A 64 8.17 -0.60 8.60
CA ARG A 64 7.39 -1.34 9.59
C ARG A 64 6.28 -2.18 8.93
N ILE A 65 5.58 -1.64 7.93
CA ILE A 65 4.53 -2.38 7.22
C ILE A 65 5.13 -3.57 6.46
N VAL A 66 6.23 -3.36 5.75
CA VAL A 66 6.93 -4.43 5.02
C VAL A 66 7.38 -5.54 5.98
N ASP A 67 8.04 -5.18 7.07
CA ASP A 67 8.63 -6.13 8.01
C ASP A 67 7.59 -7.01 8.73
N ASN A 68 6.37 -6.48 8.94
CA ASN A 68 5.35 -7.19 9.71
C ASN A 68 4.28 -7.90 8.87
N PHE A 69 4.03 -7.45 7.63
CA PHE A 69 2.85 -7.91 6.88
C PHE A 69 3.17 -8.45 5.48
N TYR A 70 4.41 -8.37 5.03
CA TYR A 70 4.80 -8.82 3.70
C TYR A 70 5.76 -10.01 3.76
N PRO A 71 5.79 -10.86 2.74
CA PRO A 71 6.75 -11.94 2.66
C PRO A 71 8.19 -11.44 2.53
N GLU A 72 9.14 -12.29 2.91
CA GLU A 72 10.57 -12.04 2.72
C GLU A 72 10.89 -11.64 1.28
N GLY A 73 11.79 -10.67 1.11
CA GLY A 73 12.17 -10.12 -0.21
C GLY A 73 11.31 -8.93 -0.66
N SER A 74 10.19 -8.64 0.03
CA SER A 74 9.42 -7.42 -0.22
C SER A 74 10.21 -6.18 0.21
N GLN A 75 10.01 -5.07 -0.50
CA GLN A 75 10.75 -3.82 -0.28
C GLN A 75 9.81 -2.61 -0.21
N VAL A 76 10.25 -1.59 0.51
CA VAL A 76 9.58 -0.28 0.48
C VAL A 76 9.75 0.33 -0.91
N ALA A 77 8.64 0.68 -1.55
CA ALA A 77 8.66 1.38 -2.82
C ALA A 77 9.27 2.78 -2.68
N THR A 78 10.28 3.08 -3.46
CA THR A 78 10.92 4.40 -3.51
C THR A 78 10.31 5.29 -4.60
N HIS A 79 9.62 4.70 -5.57
CA HIS A 79 8.96 5.36 -6.69
C HIS A 79 7.58 4.72 -6.92
N PHE A 80 6.72 5.37 -7.68
CA PHE A 80 5.41 4.82 -8.01
C PHE A 80 5.52 3.59 -8.91
N THR A 81 6.38 3.65 -9.94
CA THR A 81 6.65 2.50 -10.79
C THR A 81 7.72 1.62 -10.14
N PRO A 82 7.51 0.30 -10.04
CA PRO A 82 8.52 -0.61 -9.50
C PRO A 82 9.87 -0.50 -10.20
N CYS A 83 10.96 -0.56 -9.43
CA CYS A 83 12.32 -0.40 -9.96
C CYS A 83 12.75 -1.53 -10.90
N GLU A 84 12.11 -2.69 -10.81
CA GLU A 84 12.31 -3.84 -11.72
C GLU A 84 11.78 -3.58 -13.14
N ILE A 85 10.94 -2.55 -13.30
CA ILE A 85 10.50 -2.11 -14.62
C ILE A 85 11.57 -1.16 -15.20
N PRO A 86 12.03 -1.36 -16.44
CA PRO A 86 12.99 -0.46 -17.06
C PRO A 86 12.55 1.01 -16.99
N ASN A 87 13.41 1.86 -16.44
CA ASN A 87 13.16 3.28 -16.13
C ASN A 87 12.09 3.54 -15.05
N GLY A 88 11.68 2.52 -14.27
CA GLY A 88 10.69 2.68 -13.21
C GLY A 88 11.14 3.59 -12.07
N CYS A 89 12.43 3.56 -11.73
CA CYS A 89 13.03 4.38 -10.66
C CYS A 89 13.71 5.65 -11.19
N THR A 90 13.11 6.31 -12.17
CA THR A 90 13.60 7.63 -12.62
C THR A 90 12.93 8.76 -11.85
N GLY A 91 13.69 9.79 -11.48
CA GLY A 91 13.22 10.94 -10.72
C GLY A 91 13.60 10.88 -9.24
N GLU A 92 12.99 11.75 -8.46
CA GLU A 92 13.23 11.81 -7.02
C GLU A 92 12.47 10.71 -6.29
N PRO A 93 13.09 10.04 -5.30
CA PRO A 93 12.41 9.02 -4.51
C PRO A 93 11.33 9.63 -3.61
N TRP A 94 10.38 8.80 -3.19
CA TRP A 94 9.37 9.18 -2.21
C TRP A 94 9.99 9.58 -0.87
N TYR A 95 9.21 10.36 -0.11
CA TYR A 95 9.58 10.87 1.21
C TYR A 95 9.95 9.74 2.18
N GLU A 96 10.96 9.99 3.01
CA GLU A 96 11.30 9.13 4.13
C GLU A 96 10.32 9.31 5.30
N PHE A 97 10.25 8.31 6.18
CA PHE A 97 9.47 8.40 7.41
C PHE A 97 10.04 9.49 8.31
N ASN A 98 9.24 10.53 8.55
CA ASN A 98 9.61 11.67 9.39
C ASN A 98 8.35 12.32 10.00
N PRO A 99 7.81 11.76 11.10
CA PRO A 99 6.56 12.25 11.70
C PRO A 99 6.66 13.69 12.23
N GLU A 100 7.83 14.16 12.63
CA GLU A 100 8.00 15.53 13.11
C GLU A 100 7.87 16.55 11.95
N GLN A 101 8.47 16.25 10.80
CA GLN A 101 8.28 17.08 9.62
C GLN A 101 6.85 16.99 9.08
N ALA A 102 6.24 15.81 9.14
CA ALA A 102 4.86 15.59 8.77
C ALA A 102 3.88 16.46 9.57
N LYS A 103 4.04 16.53 10.90
CA LYS A 103 3.23 17.41 11.77
C LYS A 103 3.38 18.88 11.39
N LYS A 104 4.60 19.34 11.08
CA LYS A 104 4.82 20.73 10.63
C LYS A 104 4.07 21.03 9.33
N LEU A 105 4.14 20.12 8.35
CA LEU A 105 3.41 20.27 7.09
C LEU A 105 1.89 20.31 7.30
N LEU A 106 1.34 19.47 8.19
CA LEU A 106 -0.08 19.51 8.55
C LEU A 106 -0.46 20.84 9.20
N ALA A 107 0.35 21.33 10.14
CA ALA A 107 0.09 22.63 10.77
C ALA A 107 0.13 23.78 9.75
N GLU A 108 1.09 23.78 8.82
CA GLU A 108 1.17 24.75 7.73
C GLU A 108 -0.01 24.68 6.75
N ALA A 109 -0.59 23.48 6.58
CA ALA A 109 -1.79 23.28 5.77
C ALA A 109 -3.10 23.65 6.52
N GLY A 110 -3.01 24.09 7.80
CA GLY A 110 -4.16 24.47 8.60
C GLY A 110 -4.77 23.35 9.45
N TYR A 111 -4.07 22.22 9.60
CA TYR A 111 -4.53 21.06 10.37
C TYR A 111 -3.56 20.70 11.52
N PRO A 112 -3.24 21.62 12.44
CA PRO A 112 -2.27 21.38 13.54
C PRO A 112 -2.71 20.27 14.49
N ASP A 113 -4.01 20.03 14.62
CA ASP A 113 -4.61 19.03 15.49
C ASP A 113 -5.05 17.77 14.72
N GLY A 114 -4.63 17.63 13.46
CA GLY A 114 -5.10 16.55 12.57
C GLY A 114 -6.51 16.78 12.03
N PHE A 115 -7.13 15.71 11.56
CA PHE A 115 -8.50 15.73 11.04
C PHE A 115 -9.13 14.34 11.06
N GLU A 116 -10.42 14.26 10.76
CA GLU A 116 -11.15 13.00 10.61
C GLU A 116 -11.29 12.65 9.13
N THR A 117 -11.16 11.36 8.78
CA THR A 117 -11.30 10.87 7.41
C THR A 117 -11.72 9.39 7.41
N LYS A 118 -11.90 8.82 6.21
CA LYS A 118 -12.07 7.40 6.00
C LYS A 118 -10.79 6.77 5.51
N LEU A 119 -10.62 5.47 5.78
CA LEU A 119 -9.59 4.61 5.19
C LEU A 119 -10.29 3.41 4.54
N GLY A 120 -10.52 3.51 3.24
CA GLY A 120 -11.26 2.52 2.47
C GLY A 120 -10.38 1.40 1.95
N TYR A 121 -10.94 0.20 1.97
CA TYR A 121 -10.36 -0.93 1.26
C TYR A 121 -11.43 -1.94 0.86
N ARG A 122 -11.09 -2.84 -0.05
CA ARG A 122 -11.89 -4.03 -0.36
C ARG A 122 -11.28 -5.26 0.30
N ASP A 123 -12.09 -6.09 0.94
CA ASP A 123 -11.63 -7.31 1.59
C ASP A 123 -11.34 -8.41 0.58
N VAL A 124 -10.26 -8.21 -0.19
CA VAL A 124 -9.80 -9.12 -1.23
C VAL A 124 -8.28 -9.20 -1.17
N VAL A 125 -7.75 -10.39 -0.92
CA VAL A 125 -6.30 -10.63 -0.94
C VAL A 125 -5.73 -10.40 -2.34
N ARG A 126 -4.63 -9.66 -2.40
CA ARG A 126 -3.85 -9.39 -3.62
C ARG A 126 -2.36 -9.55 -3.33
N SER A 127 -1.58 -9.89 -4.34
CA SER A 127 -0.12 -10.02 -4.20
C SER A 127 0.54 -8.74 -3.71
N TYR A 128 0.02 -7.58 -4.06
CA TYR A 128 0.50 -6.29 -3.55
C TYR A 128 -0.03 -5.93 -2.15
N LEU A 129 -1.01 -6.64 -1.62
CA LEU A 129 -1.61 -6.40 -0.29
C LEU A 129 -2.14 -7.72 0.29
N PRO A 130 -1.23 -8.58 0.79
CA PRO A 130 -1.59 -9.94 1.21
C PRO A 130 -2.39 -10.00 2.51
N GLN A 131 -2.23 -9.02 3.39
CA GLN A 131 -2.88 -8.93 4.70
C GLN A 131 -3.64 -7.61 4.85
N VAL A 132 -4.67 -7.41 4.01
CA VAL A 132 -5.34 -6.12 3.84
C VAL A 132 -5.89 -5.51 5.12
N SER A 133 -6.57 -6.29 5.95
CA SER A 133 -7.18 -5.79 7.19
C SER A 133 -6.14 -5.40 8.23
N GLN A 134 -5.08 -6.19 8.38
CA GLN A 134 -3.98 -5.93 9.31
C GLN A 134 -3.20 -4.67 8.90
N VAL A 135 -2.89 -4.54 7.61
CA VAL A 135 -2.23 -3.36 7.07
C VAL A 135 -3.10 -2.10 7.24
N ALA A 136 -4.41 -2.22 7.01
CA ALA A 136 -5.34 -1.10 7.22
C ALA A 136 -5.37 -0.64 8.68
N GLN A 137 -5.39 -1.57 9.63
CA GLN A 137 -5.33 -1.27 11.07
C GLN A 137 -4.00 -0.62 11.46
N ASP A 138 -2.87 -1.15 10.98
CA ASP A 138 -1.56 -0.55 11.28
C ASP A 138 -1.45 0.87 10.71
N ILE A 139 -1.94 1.12 9.50
CA ILE A 139 -1.99 2.46 8.91
C ILE A 139 -2.90 3.39 9.72
N GLN A 140 -4.07 2.92 10.15
CA GLN A 140 -5.00 3.67 11.00
C GLN A 140 -4.32 4.11 12.31
N ASP A 141 -3.62 3.18 12.96
CA ASP A 141 -2.90 3.44 14.21
C ASP A 141 -1.74 4.44 14.01
N GLN A 142 -0.98 4.31 12.92
CA GLN A 142 0.11 5.21 12.58
C GLN A 142 -0.41 6.63 12.28
N LEU A 143 -1.49 6.76 11.52
CA LEU A 143 -2.14 8.04 11.23
C LEU A 143 -2.58 8.75 12.51
N LEU A 144 -3.20 8.02 13.43
CA LEU A 144 -3.62 8.57 14.72
C LEU A 144 -2.40 8.97 15.57
N LYS A 145 -1.45 8.06 15.75
CA LYS A 145 -0.30 8.26 16.63
C LYS A 145 0.62 9.36 16.15
N ASN A 146 0.93 9.35 14.86
CA ASN A 146 1.97 10.22 14.28
C ASN A 146 1.43 11.56 13.84
N LEU A 147 0.14 11.65 13.43
CA LEU A 147 -0.44 12.82 12.78
C LEU A 147 -1.73 13.31 13.44
N ASN A 148 -2.23 12.61 14.46
CA ASN A 148 -3.56 12.84 15.04
C ASN A 148 -4.70 12.81 14.00
N ILE A 149 -4.50 12.07 12.89
CA ILE A 149 -5.53 11.84 11.89
C ILE A 149 -6.37 10.65 12.32
N LYS A 150 -7.67 10.87 12.51
CA LYS A 150 -8.63 9.84 12.92
C LYS A 150 -9.27 9.22 11.69
N ALA A 151 -8.70 8.15 11.19
CA ALA A 151 -9.24 7.41 10.05
C ALA A 151 -10.25 6.37 10.51
N THR A 152 -11.47 6.38 9.96
CA THR A 152 -12.45 5.31 10.16
C THR A 152 -12.29 4.27 9.05
N ILE A 153 -12.10 3.00 9.44
CA ILE A 153 -12.03 1.88 8.48
C ILE A 153 -13.37 1.75 7.75
N ASP A 154 -13.31 1.71 6.42
CA ASP A 154 -14.46 1.61 5.53
C ASP A 154 -14.23 0.41 4.57
N VAL A 155 -14.85 -0.73 4.88
CA VAL A 155 -14.77 -1.94 4.05
C VAL A 155 -15.84 -1.89 2.98
N VAL A 156 -15.44 -1.78 1.73
CA VAL A 156 -16.34 -1.60 0.59
C VAL A 156 -16.36 -2.87 -0.28
N GLU A 157 -17.51 -3.21 -0.82
CA GLU A 157 -17.63 -4.30 -1.80
C GLU A 157 -16.69 -4.04 -2.99
N SER A 158 -16.07 -5.11 -3.51
CA SER A 158 -14.94 -5.01 -4.45
C SER A 158 -15.27 -4.24 -5.74
N GLY A 159 -16.42 -4.49 -6.34
CA GLY A 159 -16.84 -3.80 -7.58
C GLY A 159 -17.12 -2.32 -7.32
N ALA A 160 -17.93 -2.04 -6.29
CA ALA A 160 -18.25 -0.66 -5.88
C ALA A 160 -16.99 0.13 -5.49
N PHE A 161 -16.03 -0.51 -4.82
CA PHE A 161 -14.77 0.12 -4.46
C PHE A 161 -13.96 0.54 -5.70
N LEU A 162 -13.84 -0.35 -6.68
CA LEU A 162 -13.11 -0.03 -7.91
C LEU A 162 -13.81 1.08 -8.71
N ASP A 163 -15.13 1.06 -8.80
CA ASP A 163 -15.89 2.08 -9.50
C ASP A 163 -15.74 3.47 -8.85
N VAL A 164 -15.84 3.55 -7.53
CA VAL A 164 -15.76 4.83 -6.81
C VAL A 164 -14.33 5.39 -6.80
N THR A 165 -13.30 4.54 -6.68
CA THR A 165 -11.90 4.98 -6.71
C THR A 165 -11.47 5.37 -8.13
N ALA A 166 -11.80 4.57 -9.14
CA ALA A 166 -11.47 4.87 -10.54
C ALA A 166 -12.17 6.13 -11.05
N SER A 167 -13.39 6.42 -10.58
CA SER A 167 -14.10 7.65 -10.93
C SER A 167 -13.65 8.89 -10.16
N GLY A 168 -12.67 8.76 -9.23
CA GLY A 168 -12.19 9.85 -8.38
C GLY A 168 -13.26 10.40 -7.43
N LYS A 169 -14.18 9.56 -6.98
CA LYS A 169 -15.31 9.96 -6.09
C LYS A 169 -15.18 9.44 -4.67
N TYR A 170 -14.12 8.70 -4.35
CA TYR A 170 -13.89 8.25 -2.98
C TYR A 170 -13.38 9.41 -2.13
N ASP A 171 -14.18 9.83 -1.16
CA ASP A 171 -13.84 10.89 -0.19
C ASP A 171 -13.15 10.27 1.03
N GLY A 172 -11.81 10.23 0.96
CA GLY A 172 -10.97 9.62 1.98
C GLY A 172 -9.65 9.07 1.43
N LEU A 173 -8.93 8.39 2.31
CA LEU A 173 -7.79 7.55 1.97
C LEU A 173 -8.28 6.19 1.50
N TYR A 174 -7.61 5.57 0.55
CA TYR A 174 -7.95 4.22 0.12
C TYR A 174 -6.73 3.37 -0.18
N LEU A 175 -6.84 2.08 0.13
CA LEU A 175 -5.78 1.10 -0.07
C LEU A 175 -5.98 0.40 -1.41
N LEU A 176 -5.05 0.59 -2.32
CA LEU A 176 -5.08 -0.01 -3.65
C LEU A 176 -3.65 -0.34 -4.09
N GLY A 177 -3.52 -1.06 -5.16
CA GLY A 177 -2.24 -1.36 -5.78
C GLY A 177 -2.43 -1.77 -7.22
N TRP A 178 -1.32 -2.01 -7.87
CA TRP A 178 -1.26 -2.42 -9.26
C TRP A 178 -0.30 -3.59 -9.45
N ASN A 179 -0.69 -4.56 -10.27
CA ASN A 179 0.21 -5.56 -10.81
C ASN A 179 0.43 -5.21 -12.27
N ALA A 180 1.66 -5.00 -12.65
CA ALA A 180 1.96 -4.76 -14.05
C ALA A 180 1.74 -6.05 -14.87
N ASP A 181 1.04 -5.94 -16.00
CA ASP A 181 0.80 -7.06 -16.93
C ASP A 181 2.05 -7.35 -17.78
N TYR A 182 2.90 -6.33 -17.95
CA TYR A 182 4.18 -6.43 -18.68
C TYR A 182 5.19 -5.40 -18.12
N PRO A 183 6.49 -5.66 -18.21
CA PRO A 183 7.52 -4.80 -17.60
C PRO A 183 7.81 -3.55 -18.44
N HIS A 184 6.85 -2.63 -18.51
CA HIS A 184 6.99 -1.35 -19.21
C HIS A 184 6.24 -0.23 -18.47
N ILE A 185 6.77 0.99 -18.48
CA ILE A 185 6.22 2.14 -17.75
C ILE A 185 4.83 2.62 -18.23
N THR A 186 4.35 2.11 -19.34
CA THR A 186 3.00 2.42 -19.85
C THR A 186 1.91 1.44 -19.38
N ASN A 187 2.29 0.51 -18.52
CA ASN A 187 1.34 -0.44 -17.93
C ASN A 187 0.45 0.22 -16.86
#